data_026d617f5222931f1b9297cf93f0a6a4
#
_entry.id   026d617f5222931f1b9297cf93f0a6a4
#
_cell.length_a   1.000
_cell.length_b   1.000
_cell.length_c   1.000
_cell.angle_alpha   90.00
_cell.angle_beta   90.00
_cell.angle_gamma   90.00
#
_symmetry.space_group_name_H-M   'P 1'
#
loop_
_entity.id
_entity.type
_entity.pdbx_description
1 polymer ?
#
loop_
_entity_poly.entity_id
_entity_poly.type
_entity_poly.pdbx_seq_one_letter_code
_entity_poly.pdbx_strand_id
1 'polypeptide(L)'
;ESFPDAVTAMVAAVIGMIPEGLYLLTSVALAVSTIRLATQKVLLHDMKSIETLARVNVLCVDKTGTITENKMSVQEVCALNGEDKADIEGMLADFVSVMGNDNITMNALKEAFDETTGKSAVSHTGFTSALKYSSVTYQEGAYVLGAPEMVLREAYGGYKDTIEGFSKKGARVLVFARYYGVIDGKPLTEKVNPLALVVLANPIRENAKETFRYFAEQDVRIKVISGDNPVTVSEVALRAGIDGAE
;
A
#
# COMPACT_ATOMS: atom_id res chain seq x y z
N GLU A 1 2.05 -68.83 -32.83
CA GLU A 1 1.98 -67.97 -31.60
C GLU A 1 0.53 -67.90 -31.20
N SER A 2 0.24 -68.16 -29.93
CA SER A 2 -1.13 -68.06 -29.45
C SER A 2 -1.49 -66.56 -29.28
N PHE A 3 -2.76 -66.17 -29.41
CA PHE A 3 -3.23 -64.81 -29.18
C PHE A 3 -2.79 -64.22 -27.82
N PRO A 4 -2.80 -64.95 -26.72
CA PRO A 4 -2.28 -64.53 -25.43
C PRO A 4 -0.77 -64.18 -25.45
N ASP A 5 0.04 -64.98 -26.16
CA ASP A 5 1.49 -64.72 -26.25
C ASP A 5 1.79 -63.44 -27.03
N ALA A 6 1.04 -63.16 -28.08
CA ALA A 6 1.17 -61.92 -28.86
C ALA A 6 0.77 -60.69 -28.02
N VAL A 7 -0.29 -60.78 -27.23
CA VAL A 7 -0.72 -59.73 -26.32
C VAL A 7 0.34 -59.47 -25.24
N THR A 8 0.90 -60.53 -24.66
CA THR A 8 1.96 -60.41 -23.62
C THR A 8 3.21 -59.74 -24.20
N ALA A 9 3.65 -60.13 -25.38
CA ALA A 9 4.79 -59.54 -26.07
C ALA A 9 4.58 -58.07 -26.39
N MET A 10 3.37 -57.72 -26.87
CA MET A 10 2.99 -56.32 -27.14
C MET A 10 3.00 -55.45 -25.87
N VAL A 11 2.43 -55.97 -24.77
CA VAL A 11 2.43 -55.23 -23.48
C VAL A 11 3.85 -55.05 -22.97
N ALA A 12 4.70 -56.07 -23.02
CA ALA A 12 6.11 -55.99 -22.61
C ALA A 12 6.89 -54.96 -23.45
N ALA A 13 6.63 -54.91 -24.77
CA ALA A 13 7.25 -53.94 -25.68
C ALA A 13 6.81 -52.49 -25.32
N VAL A 14 5.51 -52.29 -25.03
CA VAL A 14 4.98 -50.96 -24.64
C VAL A 14 5.56 -50.51 -23.30
N ILE A 15 5.64 -51.41 -22.32
CA ILE A 15 6.25 -51.08 -21.00
C ILE A 15 7.73 -50.72 -21.20
N GLY A 16 8.47 -51.45 -22.03
CA GLY A 16 9.88 -51.15 -22.30
C GLY A 16 10.15 -49.84 -23.03
N MET A 17 9.11 -49.22 -23.63
CA MET A 17 9.21 -47.89 -24.25
C MET A 17 9.00 -46.75 -23.22
N ILE A 18 8.54 -47.05 -21.99
CA ILE A 18 8.39 -46.03 -20.95
C ILE A 18 9.77 -45.72 -20.33
N PRO A 19 10.25 -44.46 -20.41
CA PRO A 19 11.55 -44.14 -19.83
C PRO A 19 11.44 -43.98 -18.30
N GLU A 20 11.35 -45.12 -17.58
CA GLU A 20 11.16 -45.15 -16.13
C GLU A 20 12.26 -44.35 -15.36
N GLY A 21 13.49 -44.39 -15.86
CA GLY A 21 14.61 -43.63 -15.30
C GLY A 21 14.39 -42.13 -15.37
N LEU A 22 13.79 -41.63 -16.45
CA LEU A 22 13.48 -40.20 -16.59
C LEU A 22 12.36 -39.78 -15.63
N TYR A 23 11.32 -40.62 -15.48
CA TYR A 23 10.23 -40.38 -14.55
C TYR A 23 10.74 -40.34 -13.09
N LEU A 24 11.58 -41.31 -12.72
CA LEU A 24 12.20 -41.34 -11.38
C LEU A 24 13.05 -40.11 -11.12
N LEU A 25 13.91 -39.74 -12.09
CA LEU A 25 14.78 -38.58 -11.96
C LEU A 25 13.99 -37.27 -11.78
N THR A 26 12.95 -37.05 -12.59
CA THR A 26 12.10 -35.86 -12.47
C THR A 26 11.35 -35.85 -11.14
N SER A 27 10.83 -36.96 -10.68
CA SER A 27 10.12 -37.07 -9.39
C SER A 27 11.05 -36.76 -8.21
N VAL A 28 12.26 -37.26 -8.23
CA VAL A 28 13.28 -36.97 -7.21
C VAL A 28 13.69 -35.51 -7.23
N ALA A 29 13.92 -34.92 -8.41
CA ALA A 29 14.26 -33.52 -8.57
C ALA A 29 13.16 -32.58 -8.02
N LEU A 30 11.88 -32.88 -8.34
CA LEU A 30 10.74 -32.14 -7.79
C LEU A 30 10.61 -32.29 -6.29
N ALA A 31 10.82 -33.50 -5.74
CA ALA A 31 10.79 -33.73 -4.29
C ALA A 31 11.88 -32.93 -3.56
N VAL A 32 13.11 -32.96 -4.06
CA VAL A 32 14.22 -32.17 -3.49
C VAL A 32 13.94 -30.67 -3.56
N SER A 33 13.41 -30.19 -4.69
CA SER A 33 13.02 -28.77 -4.85
C SER A 33 11.92 -28.37 -3.89
N THR A 34 10.92 -29.25 -3.68
CA THR A 34 9.84 -29.04 -2.70
C THR A 34 10.39 -28.92 -1.27
N ILE A 35 11.31 -29.82 -0.89
CA ILE A 35 11.95 -29.76 0.44
C ILE A 35 12.74 -28.46 0.59
N ARG A 36 13.49 -28.06 -0.42
CA ARG A 36 14.26 -26.79 -0.42
C ARG A 36 13.36 -25.56 -0.25
N LEU A 37 12.22 -25.52 -0.94
CA LEU A 37 11.25 -24.42 -0.79
C LEU A 37 10.57 -24.45 0.59
N ALA A 38 10.26 -25.63 1.12
CA ALA A 38 9.69 -25.78 2.45
C ALA A 38 10.65 -25.26 3.56
N THR A 39 11.97 -25.48 3.41
CA THR A 39 12.97 -24.92 4.34
C THR A 39 13.01 -23.39 4.32
N GLN A 40 12.62 -22.78 3.19
CA GLN A 40 12.45 -21.33 3.02
C GLN A 40 11.05 -20.82 3.42
N LYS A 41 10.25 -21.68 4.07
CA LYS A 41 8.87 -21.38 4.49
C LYS A 41 7.90 -21.12 3.33
N VAL A 42 8.22 -21.59 2.14
CA VAL A 42 7.32 -21.59 0.98
C VAL A 42 6.55 -22.91 0.98
N LEU A 43 5.24 -22.84 1.20
CA LEU A 43 4.36 -24.00 1.19
C LEU A 43 3.83 -24.24 -0.23
N LEU A 44 4.16 -25.40 -0.80
CA LEU A 44 3.64 -25.85 -2.07
C LEU A 44 2.44 -26.77 -1.85
N HIS A 45 1.36 -26.53 -2.56
CA HIS A 45 0.16 -27.37 -2.53
C HIS A 45 0.34 -28.66 -3.37
N ASP A 46 1.09 -28.55 -4.47
CA ASP A 46 1.37 -29.66 -5.38
C ASP A 46 2.80 -29.52 -5.92
N MET A 47 3.54 -30.63 -6.05
CA MET A 47 4.89 -30.66 -6.63
C MET A 47 4.92 -30.17 -8.09
N LYS A 48 3.84 -30.37 -8.87
CA LYS A 48 3.72 -29.84 -10.23
C LYS A 48 3.71 -28.32 -10.30
N SER A 49 3.40 -27.64 -9.19
CA SER A 49 3.43 -26.19 -9.11
C SER A 49 4.83 -25.61 -9.42
N ILE A 50 5.91 -26.37 -9.12
CA ILE A 50 7.30 -25.97 -9.45
C ILE A 50 7.47 -25.87 -10.96
N GLU A 51 7.01 -26.87 -11.71
CA GLU A 51 7.07 -26.87 -13.16
C GLU A 51 6.21 -25.74 -13.77
N THR A 52 5.04 -25.50 -13.20
CA THR A 52 4.14 -24.41 -13.63
C THR A 52 4.80 -23.05 -13.40
N LEU A 53 5.38 -22.82 -12.21
CA LEU A 53 6.07 -21.57 -11.87
C LEU A 53 7.28 -21.32 -12.80
N ALA A 54 8.03 -22.36 -13.15
CA ALA A 54 9.15 -22.24 -14.09
C ALA A 54 8.76 -21.80 -15.51
N ARG A 55 7.47 -21.88 -15.86
CA ARG A 55 6.93 -21.49 -17.17
C ARG A 55 6.19 -20.14 -17.14
N VAL A 56 6.12 -19.48 -15.98
CA VAL A 56 5.48 -18.17 -15.86
C VAL A 56 6.31 -17.13 -16.62
N ASN A 57 5.68 -16.44 -17.54
CA ASN A 57 6.27 -15.33 -18.31
C ASN A 57 5.55 -13.99 -18.08
N VAL A 58 4.45 -14.00 -17.29
CA VAL A 58 3.73 -12.82 -16.88
C VAL A 58 3.35 -12.98 -15.41
N LEU A 59 3.71 -12.00 -14.59
CA LEU A 59 3.31 -11.90 -13.20
C LEU A 59 2.38 -10.70 -13.01
N CYS A 60 1.17 -10.95 -12.56
CA CYS A 60 0.21 -9.91 -12.21
C CYS A 60 0.27 -9.65 -10.71
N VAL A 61 0.53 -8.41 -10.31
CA VAL A 61 0.65 -8.00 -8.91
C VAL A 61 -0.34 -6.90 -8.57
N ASP A 62 -0.89 -6.93 -7.37
CA ASP A 62 -1.63 -5.80 -6.83
C ASP A 62 -0.66 -4.71 -6.35
N LYS A 63 -1.10 -3.46 -6.38
CA LYS A 63 -0.32 -2.32 -5.90
C LYS A 63 -0.21 -2.33 -4.36
N THR A 64 -1.38 -2.33 -3.69
CA THR A 64 -1.47 -2.08 -2.25
C THR A 64 -1.15 -3.33 -1.42
N GLY A 65 -0.17 -3.21 -0.52
CA GLY A 65 0.27 -4.34 0.31
C GLY A 65 1.17 -5.36 -0.42
N THR A 66 1.36 -5.21 -1.74
CA THR A 66 2.27 -6.05 -2.55
C THR A 66 3.48 -5.27 -3.02
N ILE A 67 3.31 -4.27 -3.89
CA ILE A 67 4.38 -3.34 -4.30
C ILE A 67 4.67 -2.37 -3.15
N THR A 68 3.63 -1.88 -2.50
CA THR A 68 3.73 -1.02 -1.33
C THR A 68 3.54 -1.80 -0.03
N GLU A 69 3.96 -1.23 1.08
CA GLU A 69 3.61 -1.73 2.40
C GLU A 69 2.13 -1.50 2.71
N ASN A 70 1.59 -2.31 3.62
CA ASN A 70 0.22 -2.14 4.10
C ASN A 70 0.16 -1.15 5.29
N LYS A 71 0.97 -0.10 5.22
CA LYS A 71 0.96 1.03 6.15
C LYS A 71 1.01 2.34 5.38
N MET A 72 0.60 3.42 6.01
CA MET A 72 0.83 4.78 5.50
C MET A 72 2.01 5.41 6.23
N SER A 73 2.63 6.39 5.59
CA SER A 73 3.59 7.28 6.21
C SER A 73 3.38 8.72 5.75
N VAL A 74 3.69 9.67 6.62
CA VAL A 74 3.72 11.09 6.24
C VAL A 74 4.93 11.32 5.34
N GLN A 75 4.70 11.87 4.16
CA GLN A 75 5.75 12.16 3.18
C GLN A 75 6.19 13.60 3.28
N GLU A 76 5.22 14.51 3.47
CA GLU A 76 5.48 15.94 3.45
C GLU A 76 4.42 16.69 4.27
N VAL A 77 4.84 17.79 4.91
CA VAL A 77 3.96 18.80 5.50
C VAL A 77 4.22 20.11 4.77
N CYS A 78 3.22 20.58 4.04
CA CYS A 78 3.24 21.83 3.31
C CYS A 78 2.56 22.90 4.16
N ALA A 79 3.33 23.77 4.81
CA ALA A 79 2.81 24.91 5.54
C ALA A 79 2.09 25.88 4.58
N LEU A 80 0.98 26.43 5.01
CA LEU A 80 0.15 27.36 4.25
C LEU A 80 0.15 28.75 4.88
N ASN A 81 -0.20 29.75 4.11
CA ASN A 81 -0.41 31.14 4.58
C ASN A 81 0.78 31.76 5.33
N GLY A 82 2.01 31.28 5.11
CA GLY A 82 3.22 31.79 5.75
C GLY A 82 3.45 31.33 7.18
N GLU A 83 2.72 30.30 7.63
CA GLU A 83 2.93 29.64 8.91
C GLU A 83 4.30 28.97 8.97
N ASP A 84 4.90 28.89 10.16
CA ASP A 84 6.16 28.18 10.37
C ASP A 84 5.92 26.67 10.43
N LYS A 85 6.77 25.91 9.73
CA LYS A 85 6.61 24.46 9.65
C LYS A 85 6.82 23.78 11.00
N ALA A 86 7.77 24.24 11.80
CA ALA A 86 8.06 23.65 13.11
C ALA A 86 6.90 23.88 14.10
N ASP A 87 6.28 25.06 14.04
CA ASP A 87 5.09 25.36 14.85
C ASP A 87 3.91 24.44 14.47
N ILE A 88 3.71 24.21 13.15
CA ILE A 88 2.68 23.30 12.66
C ILE A 88 2.94 21.86 13.10
N GLU A 89 4.18 21.37 13.00
CA GLU A 89 4.55 20.01 13.42
C GLU A 89 4.31 19.83 14.93
N GLY A 90 4.64 20.82 15.76
CA GLY A 90 4.31 20.81 17.18
C GLY A 90 2.81 20.80 17.47
N MET A 91 2.03 21.61 16.71
CA MET A 91 0.57 21.59 16.83
C MET A 91 -0.05 20.26 16.36
N LEU A 92 0.50 19.64 15.32
CA LEU A 92 0.08 18.32 14.86
C LEU A 92 0.42 17.25 15.89
N ALA A 93 1.60 17.30 16.52
CA ALA A 93 1.99 16.39 17.59
C ALA A 93 1.02 16.44 18.77
N ASP A 94 0.67 17.65 19.24
CA ASP A 94 -0.34 17.83 20.28
C ASP A 94 -1.71 17.30 19.83
N PHE A 95 -2.11 17.57 18.59
CA PHE A 95 -3.38 17.11 18.03
C PHE A 95 -3.47 15.59 18.00
N VAL A 96 -2.45 14.89 17.49
CA VAL A 96 -2.49 13.43 17.36
C VAL A 96 -2.29 12.71 18.69
N SER A 97 -1.65 13.35 19.67
CA SER A 97 -1.39 12.77 21.00
C SER A 97 -2.69 12.39 21.74
N VAL A 98 -3.75 13.16 21.56
CA VAL A 98 -5.04 12.94 22.21
C VAL A 98 -5.98 12.03 21.43
N MET A 99 -5.64 11.66 20.19
CA MET A 99 -6.46 10.78 19.35
C MET A 99 -6.24 9.30 19.66
N GLY A 100 -7.22 8.46 19.41
CA GLY A 100 -7.11 7.00 19.45
C GLY A 100 -6.25 6.46 18.29
N ASN A 101 -5.90 5.17 18.35
CA ASN A 101 -5.19 4.45 17.28
C ASN A 101 -6.20 3.76 16.33
N ASP A 102 -7.19 4.49 15.88
CA ASP A 102 -8.41 3.92 15.28
C ASP A 102 -8.25 3.56 13.79
N ASN A 103 -7.19 4.08 13.13
CA ASN A 103 -6.98 3.84 11.71
C ASN A 103 -5.52 4.03 11.27
N ILE A 104 -5.20 3.46 10.10
CA ILE A 104 -3.84 3.47 9.50
C ILE A 104 -3.31 4.91 9.32
N THR A 105 -4.18 5.86 8.99
CA THR A 105 -3.79 7.26 8.80
C THR A 105 -3.37 7.91 10.13
N MET A 106 -4.14 7.70 11.20
CA MET A 106 -3.80 8.24 12.51
C MET A 106 -2.53 7.61 13.08
N ASN A 107 -2.31 6.32 12.85
CA ASN A 107 -1.08 5.65 13.24
C ASN A 107 0.14 6.25 12.53
N ALA A 108 0.02 6.53 11.22
CA ALA A 108 1.09 7.19 10.46
C ALA A 108 1.38 8.61 10.94
N LEU A 109 0.34 9.34 11.32
CA LEU A 109 0.50 10.69 11.88
C LEU A 109 1.19 10.66 13.25
N LYS A 110 0.82 9.74 14.13
CA LYS A 110 1.46 9.56 15.44
C LYS A 110 2.92 9.12 15.33
N GLU A 111 3.24 8.27 14.35
CA GLU A 111 4.63 7.86 14.09
C GLU A 111 5.49 9.03 13.58
N ALA A 112 4.88 9.97 12.85
CA ALA A 112 5.58 11.13 12.31
C ALA A 112 5.66 12.32 13.27
N PHE A 113 4.71 12.46 14.21
CA PHE A 113 4.59 13.59 15.12
C PHE A 113 4.48 13.08 16.56
N ASP A 114 5.60 12.66 17.13
CA ASP A 114 5.68 12.08 18.48
C ASP A 114 6.12 13.09 19.57
N GLU A 115 6.72 14.22 19.18
CA GLU A 115 7.23 15.25 20.08
C GLU A 115 6.13 16.27 20.44
N THR A 116 5.25 15.92 21.39
CA THR A 116 4.20 16.82 21.89
C THR A 116 4.75 17.99 22.69
N THR A 117 4.11 19.16 22.58
CA THR A 117 4.40 20.34 23.42
C THR A 117 3.70 20.27 24.79
N GLY A 118 2.80 19.30 25.01
CA GLY A 118 2.12 19.07 26.26
C GLY A 118 0.85 19.91 26.46
N LYS A 119 0.24 20.42 25.39
CA LYS A 119 -1.03 21.15 25.47
C LYS A 119 -2.16 20.25 25.89
N SER A 120 -2.93 20.67 26.90
CA SER A 120 -4.10 19.95 27.37
C SER A 120 -5.33 20.24 26.51
N ALA A 121 -5.89 19.20 25.90
CA ALA A 121 -7.14 19.31 25.15
C ALA A 121 -8.36 19.41 26.09
N VAL A 122 -9.29 20.28 25.75
CA VAL A 122 -10.58 20.43 26.42
C VAL A 122 -11.53 19.31 25.97
N SER A 123 -11.56 19.04 24.67
CA SER A 123 -12.33 17.95 24.04
C SER A 123 -11.73 17.53 22.73
N HIS A 124 -12.03 16.31 22.30
CA HIS A 124 -11.64 15.82 20.97
C HIS A 124 -12.75 14.96 20.37
N THR A 125 -12.77 14.87 19.04
CA THR A 125 -13.64 13.98 18.29
C THR A 125 -12.80 13.20 17.28
N GLY A 126 -12.84 11.88 17.37
CA GLY A 126 -12.16 10.98 16.46
C GLY A 126 -12.72 11.06 15.02
N PHE A 127 -11.99 10.48 14.09
CA PHE A 127 -12.42 10.42 12.70
C PHE A 127 -13.70 9.62 12.53
N THR A 128 -14.65 10.17 11.75
CA THR A 128 -15.83 9.43 11.30
C THR A 128 -15.95 9.49 9.77
N SER A 129 -16.41 8.40 9.18
CA SER A 129 -16.59 8.33 7.71
C SER A 129 -17.66 9.32 7.21
N ALA A 130 -18.59 9.71 8.06
CA ALA A 130 -19.64 10.67 7.74
C ALA A 130 -19.10 12.11 7.64
N LEU A 131 -18.25 12.51 8.59
CA LEU A 131 -17.70 13.87 8.68
C LEU A 131 -16.38 14.01 7.92
N LYS A 132 -15.61 12.89 7.78
CA LYS A 132 -14.29 12.81 7.16
C LYS A 132 -13.25 13.78 7.75
N TYR A 133 -13.41 14.15 9.01
CA TYR A 133 -12.44 14.91 9.78
C TYR A 133 -12.39 14.43 11.23
N SER A 134 -11.27 14.75 11.90
CA SER A 134 -11.09 14.68 13.37
C SER A 134 -10.92 16.08 13.89
N SER A 135 -11.20 16.31 15.17
CA SER A 135 -11.06 17.63 15.78
C SER A 135 -10.53 17.56 17.20
N VAL A 136 -9.81 18.61 17.61
CA VAL A 136 -9.39 18.85 19.00
C VAL A 136 -9.70 20.28 19.34
N THR A 137 -10.29 20.49 20.50
CA THR A 137 -10.54 21.82 21.07
C THR A 137 -9.60 22.06 22.25
N TYR A 138 -8.85 23.15 22.16
CA TYR A 138 -8.01 23.68 23.23
C TYR A 138 -8.65 24.95 23.79
N GLN A 139 -8.06 25.53 24.84
CA GLN A 139 -8.54 26.80 25.39
C GLN A 139 -8.47 27.96 24.39
N GLU A 140 -7.47 27.95 23.51
CA GLU A 140 -7.25 28.96 22.48
C GLU A 140 -8.07 28.78 21.18
N GLY A 141 -8.79 27.66 21.05
CA GLY A 141 -9.63 27.40 19.88
C GLY A 141 -9.66 25.93 19.44
N ALA A 142 -10.42 25.68 18.40
CA ALA A 142 -10.58 24.36 17.82
C ALA A 142 -9.72 24.17 16.58
N TYR A 143 -9.17 22.96 16.42
CA TYR A 143 -8.41 22.53 15.27
C TYR A 143 -9.05 21.29 14.66
N VAL A 144 -8.97 21.18 13.34
CA VAL A 144 -9.52 20.07 12.57
C VAL A 144 -8.48 19.51 11.61
N LEU A 145 -8.52 18.20 11.44
CA LEU A 145 -7.69 17.48 10.47
C LEU A 145 -8.57 16.53 9.69
N GLY A 146 -8.61 16.67 8.38
CA GLY A 146 -9.52 15.85 7.57
C GLY A 146 -9.38 15.98 6.08
N ALA A 147 -10.34 15.41 5.36
CA ALA A 147 -10.40 15.46 3.91
C ALA A 147 -10.53 16.90 3.42
N PRO A 148 -9.74 17.30 2.39
CA PRO A 148 -9.70 18.68 1.91
C PRO A 148 -11.06 19.25 1.56
N GLU A 149 -11.90 18.49 0.87
CA GLU A 149 -13.23 18.92 0.45
C GLU A 149 -14.17 19.20 1.62
N MET A 150 -13.99 18.49 2.75
CA MET A 150 -14.83 18.64 3.94
C MET A 150 -14.34 19.77 4.85
N VAL A 151 -13.04 19.97 4.93
CA VAL A 151 -12.44 21.00 5.79
C VAL A 151 -12.43 22.36 5.09
N LEU A 152 -11.97 22.43 3.84
CA LEU A 152 -11.83 23.69 3.08
C LEU A 152 -13.16 24.21 2.53
N ARG A 153 -14.06 23.31 2.15
CA ARG A 153 -15.39 23.66 1.59
C ARG A 153 -15.27 24.67 0.44
N GLU A 154 -15.79 25.88 0.58
CA GLU A 154 -15.72 26.94 -0.45
C GLU A 154 -14.30 27.37 -0.77
N ALA A 155 -13.37 27.31 0.21
CA ALA A 155 -11.96 27.64 0.01
C ALA A 155 -11.18 26.55 -0.76
N TYR A 156 -11.77 25.38 -1.02
CA TYR A 156 -11.11 24.28 -1.72
C TYR A 156 -10.53 24.68 -3.07
N GLY A 157 -11.24 25.55 -3.82
CA GLY A 157 -10.81 26.02 -5.14
C GLY A 157 -9.42 26.65 -5.16
N GLY A 158 -9.03 27.34 -4.08
CA GLY A 158 -7.71 27.99 -3.96
C GLY A 158 -6.54 27.02 -3.76
N TYR A 159 -6.81 25.79 -3.33
CA TYR A 159 -5.80 24.77 -3.02
C TYR A 159 -5.91 23.55 -3.95
N LYS A 160 -6.90 23.53 -4.84
CA LYS A 160 -7.25 22.39 -5.67
C LYS A 160 -6.08 21.86 -6.49
N ASP A 161 -5.38 22.71 -7.19
CA ASP A 161 -4.28 22.29 -8.08
C ASP A 161 -3.14 21.62 -7.30
N THR A 162 -2.82 22.14 -6.13
CA THR A 162 -1.80 21.56 -5.24
C THR A 162 -2.26 20.20 -4.71
N ILE A 163 -3.50 20.10 -4.23
CA ILE A 163 -4.08 18.87 -3.69
C ILE A 163 -4.17 17.79 -4.78
N GLU A 164 -4.68 18.14 -5.96
CA GLU A 164 -4.77 17.23 -7.10
C GLU A 164 -3.38 16.80 -7.61
N GLY A 165 -2.39 17.69 -7.54
CA GLY A 165 -1.00 17.38 -7.89
C GLY A 165 -0.42 16.25 -7.03
N PHE A 166 -0.68 16.25 -5.73
CA PHE A 166 -0.30 15.16 -4.83
C PHE A 166 -1.17 13.92 -5.03
N SER A 167 -2.48 14.10 -5.19
CA SER A 167 -3.41 12.98 -5.37
C SER A 167 -3.15 12.21 -6.67
N LYS A 168 -2.77 12.89 -7.75
CA LYS A 168 -2.35 12.25 -9.01
C LYS A 168 -1.11 11.37 -8.84
N LYS A 169 -0.22 11.71 -7.91
CA LYS A 169 0.95 10.89 -7.54
C LYS A 169 0.63 9.77 -6.54
N GLY A 170 -0.64 9.55 -6.24
CA GLY A 170 -1.09 8.50 -5.33
C GLY A 170 -0.99 8.81 -3.85
N ALA A 171 -0.76 10.06 -3.52
CA ALA A 171 -0.76 10.49 -2.13
C ALA A 171 -2.17 10.80 -1.64
N ARG A 172 -2.41 10.54 -0.36
CA ARG A 172 -3.56 11.04 0.37
C ARG A 172 -3.20 12.39 0.97
N VAL A 173 -4.00 13.40 0.72
CA VAL A 173 -3.81 14.74 1.29
C VAL A 173 -4.86 14.95 2.38
N LEU A 174 -4.41 15.42 3.54
CA LEU A 174 -5.26 15.92 4.60
C LEU A 174 -4.99 17.40 4.80
N VAL A 175 -6.00 18.14 5.25
CA VAL A 175 -5.87 19.55 5.63
C VAL A 175 -5.90 19.65 7.14
N PHE A 176 -4.89 20.30 7.71
CA PHE A 176 -4.88 20.75 9.09
C PHE A 176 -5.26 22.23 9.12
N ALA A 177 -6.27 22.57 9.91
CA ALA A 177 -6.83 23.92 9.95
C ALA A 177 -7.31 24.32 11.34
N ARG A 178 -7.26 25.62 11.64
CA ARG A 178 -7.96 26.21 12.78
C ARG A 178 -9.42 26.45 12.41
N TYR A 179 -10.33 26.05 13.27
CA TYR A 179 -11.77 26.24 13.11
C TYR A 179 -12.29 27.29 14.08
N TYR A 180 -13.10 28.22 13.60
CA TYR A 180 -13.60 29.34 14.39
C TYR A 180 -15.02 29.11 14.93
N GLY A 181 -15.58 27.93 14.74
CA GLY A 181 -16.89 27.53 15.27
C GLY A 181 -16.79 26.56 16.43
N VAL A 182 -17.94 26.10 16.86
CA VAL A 182 -18.06 25.07 17.91
C VAL A 182 -18.11 23.70 17.27
N ILE A 183 -17.35 22.75 17.84
CA ILE A 183 -17.38 21.35 17.41
C ILE A 183 -18.58 20.67 18.11
N ASP A 184 -19.60 20.34 17.33
CA ASP A 184 -20.85 19.73 17.81
C ASP A 184 -21.13 18.34 17.19
N GLY A 185 -20.14 17.78 16.49
CA GLY A 185 -20.28 16.50 15.81
C GLY A 185 -21.06 16.56 14.49
N LYS A 186 -21.23 17.76 13.92
CA LYS A 186 -21.88 18.01 12.63
C LYS A 186 -20.87 18.52 11.60
N PRO A 187 -21.23 18.61 10.30
CA PRO A 187 -20.40 19.25 9.29
C PRO A 187 -20.00 20.68 9.70
N LEU A 188 -18.76 21.06 9.39
CA LEU A 188 -18.25 22.39 9.69
C LEU A 188 -19.07 23.46 8.97
N THR A 189 -19.50 24.51 9.65
CA THR A 189 -20.30 25.61 9.12
C THR A 189 -19.56 26.94 9.11
N GLU A 190 -18.72 27.14 10.15
CA GLU A 190 -18.02 28.39 10.35
C GLU A 190 -16.69 28.45 9.58
N LYS A 191 -16.04 29.60 9.63
CA LYS A 191 -14.76 29.85 8.94
C LYS A 191 -13.66 28.89 9.40
N VAL A 192 -12.85 28.44 8.45
CA VAL A 192 -11.59 27.72 8.68
C VAL A 192 -10.41 28.58 8.24
N ASN A 193 -9.29 28.45 8.93
CA ASN A 193 -7.99 28.96 8.49
C ASN A 193 -7.08 27.76 8.25
N PRO A 194 -6.80 27.39 6.99
CA PRO A 194 -5.90 26.30 6.67
C PRO A 194 -4.47 26.64 7.10
N LEU A 195 -3.84 25.74 7.86
CA LEU A 195 -2.48 25.88 8.38
C LEU A 195 -1.49 25.04 7.56
N ALA A 196 -1.89 23.81 7.20
CA ALA A 196 -1.03 22.92 6.41
C ALA A 196 -1.81 21.89 5.60
N LEU A 197 -1.16 21.41 4.53
CA LEU A 197 -1.49 20.15 3.88
C LEU A 197 -0.54 19.07 4.42
N VAL A 198 -1.11 17.98 4.88
CA VAL A 198 -0.36 16.79 5.32
C VAL A 198 -0.51 15.72 4.25
N VAL A 199 0.61 15.38 3.62
CA VAL A 199 0.66 14.45 2.49
C VAL A 199 1.12 13.08 2.98
N LEU A 200 0.28 12.07 2.77
CA LEU A 200 0.57 10.69 3.18
C LEU A 200 0.56 9.76 1.97
N ALA A 201 1.41 8.75 2.00
CA ALA A 201 1.41 7.69 0.99
C ALA A 201 1.80 6.35 1.60
N ASN A 202 1.48 5.27 0.87
CA ASN A 202 1.99 3.96 1.21
C ASN A 202 3.44 3.85 0.72
N PRO A 203 4.43 3.59 1.57
CA PRO A 203 5.80 3.43 1.15
C PRO A 203 5.95 2.19 0.24
N ILE A 204 6.81 2.30 -0.76
CA ILE A 204 7.21 1.15 -1.58
C ILE A 204 8.09 0.24 -0.71
N ARG A 205 7.90 -1.08 -0.81
CA ARG A 205 8.74 -2.04 -0.08
C ARG A 205 10.20 -1.88 -0.45
N GLU A 206 11.08 -1.96 0.53
CA GLU A 206 12.52 -1.77 0.34
C GLU A 206 13.11 -2.71 -0.73
N ASN A 207 12.66 -3.96 -0.75
CA ASN A 207 13.13 -4.98 -1.68
C ASN A 207 12.37 -5.00 -3.03
N ALA A 208 11.41 -4.10 -3.27
CA ALA A 208 10.59 -4.11 -4.48
C ALA A 208 11.43 -3.99 -5.75
N LYS A 209 12.36 -3.02 -5.78
CA LYS A 209 13.22 -2.80 -6.95
C LYS A 209 14.09 -4.01 -7.29
N GLU A 210 14.67 -4.65 -6.29
CA GLU A 210 15.49 -5.84 -6.48
C GLU A 210 14.65 -7.02 -6.96
N THR A 211 13.48 -7.21 -6.36
CA THR A 211 12.54 -8.28 -6.72
C THR A 211 12.07 -8.13 -8.16
N PHE A 212 11.65 -6.95 -8.58
CA PHE A 212 11.16 -6.75 -9.96
C PHE A 212 12.27 -6.81 -10.99
N ARG A 213 13.49 -6.35 -10.67
CA ARG A 213 14.67 -6.55 -11.52
C ARG A 213 14.96 -8.03 -11.69
N TYR A 214 14.91 -8.84 -10.63
CA TYR A 214 15.09 -10.29 -10.73
C TYR A 214 14.08 -10.92 -11.70
N PHE A 215 12.81 -10.54 -11.64
CA PHE A 215 11.80 -11.05 -12.57
C PHE A 215 12.07 -10.62 -14.01
N ALA A 216 12.50 -9.38 -14.24
CA ALA A 216 12.87 -8.89 -15.57
C ALA A 216 14.07 -9.67 -16.16
N GLU A 217 15.09 -9.98 -15.34
CA GLU A 217 16.23 -10.81 -15.71
C GLU A 217 15.85 -12.27 -16.06
N GLN A 218 14.70 -12.73 -15.60
CA GLN A 218 14.12 -14.03 -15.93
C GLN A 218 13.09 -13.98 -17.08
N ASP A 219 13.06 -12.89 -17.85
CA ASP A 219 12.09 -12.63 -18.93
C ASP A 219 10.62 -12.68 -18.48
N VAL A 220 10.35 -12.43 -17.20
CA VAL A 220 8.97 -12.37 -16.66
C VAL A 220 8.48 -10.92 -16.71
N ARG A 221 7.43 -10.68 -17.48
CA ARG A 221 6.78 -9.37 -17.57
C ARG A 221 5.89 -9.13 -16.36
N ILE A 222 6.03 -7.97 -15.74
CA ILE A 222 5.19 -7.56 -14.61
C ILE A 222 3.98 -6.77 -15.15
N LYS A 223 2.80 -7.08 -14.63
CA LYS A 223 1.58 -6.29 -14.84
C LYS A 223 0.99 -5.91 -13.49
N VAL A 224 0.72 -4.62 -13.30
CA VAL A 224 0.09 -4.13 -12.08
C VAL A 224 -1.42 -4.08 -12.27
N ILE A 225 -2.16 -4.70 -11.35
CA ILE A 225 -3.63 -4.67 -11.30
C ILE A 225 -4.02 -3.86 -10.08
N SER A 226 -4.79 -2.79 -10.28
CA SER A 226 -5.24 -1.92 -9.18
C SER A 226 -6.57 -1.26 -9.53
N GLY A 227 -7.36 -0.93 -8.51
CA GLY A 227 -8.54 -0.08 -8.64
C GLY A 227 -8.24 1.41 -8.62
N ASP A 228 -6.98 1.81 -8.44
CA ASP A 228 -6.56 3.21 -8.40
C ASP A 228 -6.47 3.84 -9.79
N ASN A 229 -6.35 5.16 -9.81
CA ASN A 229 -6.12 5.91 -11.05
C ASN A 229 -4.85 5.40 -11.78
N PRO A 230 -4.90 5.15 -13.10
CA PRO A 230 -3.76 4.67 -13.88
C PRO A 230 -2.48 5.48 -13.70
N VAL A 231 -2.57 6.81 -13.61
CA VAL A 231 -1.41 7.71 -13.38
C VAL A 231 -0.72 7.38 -12.06
N THR A 232 -1.50 7.16 -11.00
CA THR A 232 -0.98 6.76 -9.68
C THR A 232 -0.28 5.40 -9.73
N VAL A 233 -0.89 4.45 -10.43
CA VAL A 233 -0.35 3.08 -10.55
C VAL A 233 0.96 3.10 -11.33
N SER A 234 1.01 3.85 -12.44
CA SER A 234 2.20 4.05 -13.26
C SER A 234 3.34 4.67 -12.45
N GLU A 235 3.09 5.74 -11.72
CA GLU A 235 4.10 6.40 -10.85
C GLU A 235 4.69 5.44 -9.81
N VAL A 236 3.84 4.67 -9.14
CA VAL A 236 4.28 3.67 -8.14
C VAL A 236 5.08 2.56 -8.81
N ALA A 237 4.65 2.07 -9.97
CA ALA A 237 5.32 1.02 -10.72
C ALA A 237 6.72 1.47 -11.21
N LEU A 238 6.82 2.69 -11.76
CA LEU A 238 8.11 3.30 -12.15
C LEU A 238 9.07 3.42 -10.96
N ARG A 239 8.59 3.92 -9.83
CA ARG A 239 9.39 4.05 -8.60
C ARG A 239 9.80 2.70 -8.04
N ALA A 240 9.01 1.65 -8.25
CA ALA A 240 9.32 0.28 -7.88
C ALA A 240 10.28 -0.40 -8.88
N GLY A 241 10.63 0.25 -10.01
CA GLY A 241 11.55 -0.28 -11.01
C GLY A 241 10.90 -1.29 -11.96
N ILE A 242 9.61 -1.17 -12.22
CA ILE A 242 8.89 -2.00 -13.21
C ILE A 242 8.99 -1.32 -14.57
N ASP A 243 9.63 -2.01 -15.53
CA ASP A 243 9.79 -1.53 -16.89
C ASP A 243 8.45 -1.46 -17.64
N GLY A 244 8.30 -0.44 -18.51
CA GLY A 244 7.11 -0.25 -19.34
C GLY A 244 5.86 0.17 -18.55
N ALA A 245 6.04 0.83 -17.41
CA ALA A 245 4.96 1.36 -16.58
C ALA A 245 4.49 2.76 -17.01
N GLU A 246 4.70 3.14 -18.27
CA GLU A 246 4.28 4.44 -18.84
C GLU A 246 2.78 4.53 -19.11
#